data_20888d8461cbe1e86319c36a08b2db9e
#
_entry.id   20888d8461cbe1e86319c36a08b2db9e
#
_cell.length_a   1.000
_cell.length_b   1.000
_cell.length_c   1.000
_cell.angle_alpha   90.00
_cell.angle_beta   90.00
_cell.angle_gamma   90.00
#
_symmetry.space_group_name_H-M   'P 1'
#
loop_
_entity.id
_entity.type
_entity.pdbx_description
1 polymer ?
#
loop_
_entity_poly.entity_id
_entity_poly.type
_entity_poly.pdbx_seq_one_letter_code
_entity_poly.pdbx_strand_id
1 'polypeptide(L)'
;MSERVPVGCRVVAVAVAALFAAACSAGPAPPAAPSPAARVAPARLSDALPDDPVRMVLPATGAETRWTQGLDVLVRQEARAVAASCARDHGTVLPAQAPLTFIRYYELPDLDFVARHGMSESAPVPAPAATGTHTGGGNGSGGSGGPAAARRCLAEGTAAATALRDGYAALQGRWFDALVPLRRDPAVLRALRTLPGCLAGHGIGVRDENGFFALADRRAQTTAPDRLPAVEHALGNAYADCMRPVEAVREPARLRLRARFVAEHAAAIRGLRATLVPALRRAEREHGLRLVFPAP
;
A
#
# COMPACT_ATOMS: atom_id res chain seq x y z
N MET A 1 9.55 -74.89 -24.51
CA MET A 1 10.06 -75.13 -25.87
C MET A 1 11.01 -73.98 -26.18
N SER A 2 12.25 -74.38 -26.32
CA SER A 2 13.39 -73.53 -26.67
C SER A 2 13.32 -73.08 -28.10
N GLU A 3 13.78 -71.90 -28.39
CA GLU A 3 14.65 -71.72 -29.59
C GLU A 3 15.57 -70.52 -29.46
N ARG A 4 16.82 -70.77 -29.83
CA ARG A 4 17.99 -69.95 -29.68
C ARG A 4 18.37 -69.29 -31.03
N VAL A 5 18.91 -68.06 -30.96
CA VAL A 5 20.17 -67.54 -31.63
C VAL A 5 20.10 -67.39 -33.19
N PRO A 6 20.81 -66.46 -33.85
CA PRO A 6 22.23 -66.19 -33.59
C PRO A 6 22.74 -64.70 -33.75
N VAL A 7 23.92 -64.56 -33.21
CA VAL A 7 24.95 -63.53 -33.32
C VAL A 7 25.36 -63.25 -34.78
N GLY A 8 25.47 -61.96 -35.11
CA GLY A 8 26.10 -61.47 -36.32
C GLY A 8 27.08 -60.34 -36.04
N CYS A 9 28.32 -60.74 -35.86
CA CYS A 9 29.51 -59.88 -35.74
C CYS A 9 29.83 -59.26 -37.09
N ARG A 10 29.84 -57.93 -37.26
CA ARG A 10 30.51 -57.25 -38.37
C ARG A 10 31.45 -56.21 -37.81
N VAL A 11 32.72 -56.52 -37.91
CA VAL A 11 33.84 -55.63 -37.74
C VAL A 11 33.92 -54.73 -38.97
N VAL A 12 33.88 -53.41 -38.75
CA VAL A 12 34.36 -52.44 -39.73
C VAL A 12 35.34 -51.52 -39.07
N ALA A 13 36.58 -51.68 -39.47
CA ALA A 13 37.69 -50.80 -39.15
C ALA A 13 37.62 -49.56 -40.04
N VAL A 14 37.66 -48.36 -39.50
CA VAL A 14 37.94 -47.14 -40.27
C VAL A 14 38.75 -46.15 -39.43
N ALA A 15 39.92 -45.95 -39.89
CA ALA A 15 40.82 -44.78 -39.88
C ALA A 15 40.64 -43.66 -38.86
N VAL A 16 41.67 -43.49 -38.06
CA VAL A 16 42.00 -42.33 -37.23
C VAL A 16 42.44 -41.17 -38.13
N ALA A 17 41.66 -40.09 -38.14
CA ALA A 17 42.12 -38.79 -38.62
C ALA A 17 42.22 -37.87 -37.41
N ALA A 18 43.42 -37.57 -36.97
CA ALA A 18 43.71 -36.58 -35.92
C ALA A 18 43.54 -35.16 -36.48
N LEU A 19 42.50 -34.50 -36.07
CA LEU A 19 42.32 -33.05 -36.27
C LEU A 19 42.61 -32.39 -34.91
N PHE A 20 43.77 -31.76 -34.78
CA PHE A 20 44.09 -30.83 -33.71
C PHE A 20 43.20 -29.57 -33.86
N ALA A 21 42.12 -29.50 -33.14
CA ALA A 21 41.40 -28.25 -32.94
C ALA A 21 42.03 -27.50 -31.76
N ALA A 22 42.62 -26.37 -32.04
CA ALA A 22 43.10 -25.42 -31.05
C ALA A 22 41.89 -24.92 -30.20
N ALA A 23 41.75 -25.43 -28.99
CA ALA A 23 40.82 -24.94 -28.00
C ALA A 23 41.31 -23.59 -27.48
N CYS A 24 40.82 -22.49 -28.03
CA CYS A 24 40.89 -21.19 -27.33
C CYS A 24 40.15 -21.32 -26.03
N SER A 25 40.88 -21.38 -24.90
CA SER A 25 40.33 -21.26 -23.56
C SER A 25 39.73 -19.88 -23.39
N ALA A 26 38.43 -19.75 -23.66
CA ALA A 26 37.66 -18.61 -23.17
C ALA A 26 37.57 -18.76 -21.66
N GLY A 27 38.35 -17.95 -20.93
CA GLY A 27 38.25 -17.85 -19.49
C GLY A 27 36.80 -17.49 -19.10
N PRO A 28 36.34 -17.88 -17.90
CA PRO A 28 35.02 -17.51 -17.44
C PRO A 28 34.91 -15.99 -17.47
N ALA A 29 33.89 -15.49 -18.20
CA ALA A 29 33.58 -14.07 -18.22
C ALA A 29 33.40 -13.57 -16.78
N PRO A 30 33.99 -12.44 -16.39
CA PRO A 30 33.73 -11.88 -15.06
C PRO A 30 32.22 -11.73 -14.88
N PRO A 31 31.71 -12.01 -13.64
CA PRO A 31 30.28 -11.83 -13.37
C PRO A 31 29.91 -10.40 -13.75
N ALA A 32 28.86 -10.26 -14.57
CA ALA A 32 28.37 -8.97 -14.99
C ALA A 32 28.12 -8.13 -13.74
N ALA A 33 28.67 -6.92 -13.71
CA ALA A 33 28.42 -5.98 -12.62
C ALA A 33 26.91 -5.86 -12.46
N PRO A 34 26.37 -5.89 -11.21
CA PRO A 34 24.93 -5.76 -10.99
C PRO A 34 24.46 -4.48 -11.66
N SER A 35 23.52 -4.59 -12.58
CA SER A 35 22.88 -3.41 -13.19
C SER A 35 22.44 -2.47 -12.08
N PRO A 36 22.67 -1.16 -12.22
CA PRO A 36 22.22 -0.20 -11.21
C PRO A 36 20.72 -0.45 -10.98
N ALA A 37 20.36 -0.73 -9.74
CA ALA A 37 18.98 -1.01 -9.36
C ALA A 37 18.12 0.10 -9.94
N ALA A 38 17.18 -0.25 -10.81
CA ALA A 38 16.28 0.72 -11.41
C ALA A 38 15.63 1.50 -10.27
N ARG A 39 15.83 2.83 -10.25
CA ARG A 39 15.23 3.66 -9.21
C ARG A 39 13.73 3.56 -9.36
N VAL A 40 13.06 3.02 -8.35
CA VAL A 40 11.60 2.99 -8.29
C VAL A 40 11.12 4.43 -8.33
N ALA A 41 10.26 4.76 -9.29
CA ALA A 41 9.70 6.11 -9.39
C ALA A 41 8.84 6.39 -8.15
N PRO A 42 8.97 7.55 -7.50
CA PRO A 42 8.12 7.89 -6.36
C PRO A 42 6.66 7.92 -6.78
N ALA A 43 5.77 7.48 -5.89
CA ALA A 43 4.34 7.53 -6.11
C ALA A 43 3.89 8.99 -6.29
N ARG A 44 2.96 9.21 -7.21
CA ARG A 44 2.39 10.53 -7.48
C ARG A 44 1.22 10.82 -6.53
N LEU A 45 0.83 12.08 -6.48
CA LEU A 45 -0.38 12.50 -5.79
C LEU A 45 -1.42 12.97 -6.81
N SER A 46 -2.67 12.71 -6.51
CA SER A 46 -3.85 13.17 -7.24
C SER A 46 -4.79 13.88 -6.27
N ASP A 47 -5.47 14.92 -6.72
CA ASP A 47 -6.56 15.60 -6.01
C ASP A 47 -7.94 15.27 -6.60
N ALA A 48 -7.97 14.35 -7.57
CA ALA A 48 -9.19 13.94 -8.25
C ALA A 48 -10.11 13.13 -7.32
N LEU A 49 -11.25 13.71 -7.01
CA LEU A 49 -12.33 13.04 -6.28
C LEU A 49 -12.98 11.96 -7.16
N PRO A 50 -13.55 10.91 -6.56
CA PRO A 50 -14.41 9.99 -7.29
C PRO A 50 -15.74 10.66 -7.67
N ASP A 51 -16.37 10.20 -8.75
CA ASP A 51 -17.69 10.67 -9.18
C ASP A 51 -18.77 10.47 -8.09
N ASP A 52 -18.69 9.36 -7.35
CA ASP A 52 -19.53 9.11 -6.18
C ASP A 52 -18.67 9.11 -4.91
N PRO A 53 -18.84 10.08 -3.98
CA PRO A 53 -18.07 10.15 -2.74
C PRO A 53 -18.24 8.93 -1.83
N VAL A 54 -19.27 8.12 -2.05
CA VAL A 54 -19.45 6.84 -1.36
C VAL A 54 -18.25 5.92 -1.54
N ARG A 55 -17.57 5.98 -2.69
CA ARG A 55 -16.36 5.17 -2.97
C ARG A 55 -15.17 5.50 -2.07
N MET A 56 -15.14 6.70 -1.50
CA MET A 56 -14.11 7.10 -0.54
C MET A 56 -14.28 6.40 0.82
N VAL A 57 -15.53 6.07 1.16
CA VAL A 57 -15.92 5.52 2.47
C VAL A 57 -16.13 4.00 2.38
N LEU A 58 -16.65 3.52 1.26
CA LEU A 58 -16.99 2.12 1.01
C LEU A 58 -16.19 1.55 -0.17
N PRO A 59 -14.84 1.47 -0.08
CA PRO A 59 -14.04 0.95 -1.18
C PRO A 59 -14.37 -0.53 -1.43
N ALA A 60 -14.53 -0.92 -2.70
CA ALA A 60 -14.77 -2.31 -3.11
C ALA A 60 -13.65 -2.84 -4.02
N THR A 61 -12.84 -1.97 -4.59
CA THR A 61 -11.67 -2.33 -5.40
C THR A 61 -10.39 -1.80 -4.76
N GLY A 62 -9.26 -2.41 -5.09
CA GLY A 62 -7.96 -1.93 -4.60
C GLY A 62 -7.69 -0.49 -5.00
N ALA A 63 -7.98 -0.13 -6.25
CA ALA A 63 -7.80 1.24 -6.75
C ALA A 63 -8.63 2.30 -6.00
N GLU A 64 -9.75 1.92 -5.38
CA GLU A 64 -10.58 2.85 -4.59
C GLU A 64 -9.99 3.14 -3.21
N THR A 65 -9.11 2.28 -2.69
CA THR A 65 -8.52 2.47 -1.36
C THR A 65 -7.70 3.75 -1.26
N ARG A 66 -7.16 4.26 -2.37
CA ARG A 66 -6.47 5.56 -2.42
C ARG A 66 -7.31 6.70 -1.83
N TRP A 67 -8.61 6.72 -2.13
CA TRP A 67 -9.51 7.76 -1.61
C TRP A 67 -9.74 7.62 -0.10
N THR A 68 -9.88 6.39 0.39
CA THR A 68 -9.97 6.12 1.84
C THR A 68 -8.67 6.52 2.56
N GLN A 69 -7.52 6.23 1.97
CA GLN A 69 -6.22 6.66 2.48
C GLN A 69 -6.09 8.19 2.57
N GLY A 70 -6.57 8.89 1.54
CA GLY A 70 -6.60 10.37 1.54
C GLY A 70 -7.51 10.93 2.62
N LEU A 71 -8.69 10.33 2.86
CA LEU A 71 -9.56 10.69 3.97
C LEU A 71 -8.85 10.55 5.32
N ASP A 72 -8.20 9.41 5.55
CA ASP A 72 -7.46 9.15 6.79
C ASP A 72 -6.31 10.14 7.01
N VAL A 73 -5.65 10.53 5.93
CA VAL A 73 -4.58 11.54 6.00
C VAL A 73 -5.15 12.91 6.31
N LEU A 74 -6.23 13.34 5.64
CA LEU A 74 -6.85 14.65 5.84
C LEU A 74 -7.32 14.82 7.30
N VAL A 75 -8.00 13.80 7.86
CA VAL A 75 -8.44 13.79 9.26
C VAL A 75 -7.27 13.98 10.22
N ARG A 76 -6.16 13.29 9.96
CA ARG A 76 -4.95 13.43 10.80
C ARG A 76 -4.25 14.77 10.61
N GLN A 77 -4.28 15.35 9.40
CA GLN A 77 -3.78 16.69 9.12
C GLN A 77 -4.63 17.75 9.85
N GLU A 78 -5.95 17.60 9.86
CA GLU A 78 -6.87 18.49 10.59
C GLU A 78 -6.58 18.48 12.09
N ALA A 79 -6.45 17.27 12.68
CA ALA A 79 -6.06 17.16 14.09
C ALA A 79 -4.78 17.95 14.41
N ARG A 80 -3.77 17.83 13.55
CA ARG A 80 -2.49 18.53 13.71
C ARG A 80 -2.59 20.02 13.53
N ALA A 81 -3.35 20.46 12.55
CA ALA A 81 -3.52 21.88 12.23
C ALA A 81 -4.24 22.62 13.37
N VAL A 82 -5.33 22.04 13.88
CA VAL A 82 -6.08 22.57 15.03
C VAL A 82 -5.22 22.60 16.28
N ALA A 83 -4.55 21.50 16.60
CA ALA A 83 -3.64 21.44 17.75
C ALA A 83 -2.51 22.47 17.64
N ALA A 84 -1.93 22.64 16.46
CA ALA A 84 -0.86 23.61 16.23
C ALA A 84 -1.35 25.07 16.34
N SER A 85 -2.59 25.36 15.89
CA SER A 85 -3.20 26.67 16.08
C SER A 85 -3.39 27.01 17.56
N CYS A 86 -4.05 26.10 18.29
CA CYS A 86 -4.24 26.23 19.73
C CYS A 86 -2.89 26.43 20.46
N ALA A 87 -1.86 25.68 20.08
CA ALA A 87 -0.54 25.78 20.71
C ALA A 87 0.10 27.16 20.49
N ARG A 88 -0.05 27.75 19.30
CA ARG A 88 0.39 29.13 19.03
C ARG A 88 -0.35 30.14 19.91
N ASP A 89 -1.67 30.01 20.01
CA ASP A 89 -2.51 30.93 20.78
C ASP A 89 -2.20 30.89 22.28
N HIS A 90 -1.77 29.72 22.76
CA HIS A 90 -1.40 29.53 24.17
C HIS A 90 0.12 29.61 24.45
N GLY A 91 0.93 29.96 23.48
CA GLY A 91 2.39 30.05 23.62
C GLY A 91 3.04 28.76 24.12
N THR A 92 2.50 27.60 23.72
CA THR A 92 3.01 26.27 24.13
C THR A 92 3.62 25.52 22.95
N VAL A 93 4.50 24.58 23.26
CA VAL A 93 5.13 23.71 22.26
C VAL A 93 4.51 22.32 22.29
N LEU A 94 4.09 21.83 21.14
CA LEU A 94 3.62 20.46 21.00
C LEU A 94 4.78 19.48 20.90
N PRO A 95 4.60 18.23 21.37
CA PRO A 95 5.60 17.18 21.14
C PRO A 95 5.78 16.92 19.64
N ALA A 96 7.00 16.54 19.26
CA ALA A 96 7.28 16.13 17.89
C ALA A 96 6.38 14.98 17.46
N GLN A 97 5.82 15.09 16.27
CA GLN A 97 4.93 14.07 15.71
C GLN A 97 5.61 13.35 14.53
N ALA A 98 5.40 12.04 14.47
CA ALA A 98 5.89 11.25 13.34
C ALA A 98 5.28 11.74 12.01
N PRO A 99 6.00 11.68 10.89
CA PRO A 99 5.45 12.03 9.58
C PRO A 99 4.15 11.27 9.30
N LEU A 100 3.20 11.92 8.62
CA LEU A 100 2.00 11.24 8.14
C LEU A 100 2.33 10.39 6.92
N THR A 101 1.71 9.23 6.85
CA THR A 101 1.82 8.32 5.71
C THR A 101 0.43 7.86 5.30
N PHE A 102 0.26 7.48 4.04
CA PHE A 102 -0.93 6.81 3.57
C PHE A 102 -0.89 5.36 4.05
N ILE A 103 -1.94 4.94 4.78
CA ILE A 103 -2.03 3.58 5.33
C ILE A 103 -2.60 2.66 4.25
N ARG A 104 -1.91 1.55 3.96
CA ARG A 104 -2.40 0.56 2.98
C ARG A 104 -3.45 -0.36 3.58
N TYR A 105 -4.39 -0.72 2.72
CA TYR A 105 -5.45 -1.69 3.02
C TYR A 105 -5.10 -3.03 2.38
N TYR A 106 -4.41 -3.91 3.09
CA TYR A 106 -3.97 -5.21 2.56
C TYR A 106 -5.12 -6.14 2.15
N GLU A 107 -6.31 -5.94 2.70
CA GLU A 107 -7.50 -6.71 2.32
C GLU A 107 -8.18 -6.24 1.02
N LEU A 108 -7.80 -5.07 0.59
CA LEU A 108 -8.22 -4.42 -0.65
C LEU A 108 -6.96 -3.89 -1.35
N PRO A 109 -6.02 -4.77 -1.76
CA PRO A 109 -4.75 -4.31 -2.27
C PRO A 109 -4.92 -3.59 -3.61
N ASP A 110 -4.35 -2.39 -3.72
CA ASP A 110 -4.15 -1.74 -5.01
C ASP A 110 -2.95 -2.42 -5.69
N LEU A 111 -3.23 -3.47 -6.47
CA LEU A 111 -2.20 -4.31 -7.09
C LEU A 111 -1.36 -3.52 -8.10
N ASP A 112 -1.93 -2.52 -8.77
CA ASP A 112 -1.19 -1.69 -9.72
C ASP A 112 -0.23 -0.75 -8.99
N PHE A 113 -0.65 -0.20 -7.86
CA PHE A 113 0.21 0.60 -7.01
C PHE A 113 1.34 -0.25 -6.40
N VAL A 114 1.00 -1.41 -5.85
CA VAL A 114 1.97 -2.33 -5.24
C VAL A 114 3.00 -2.82 -6.25
N ALA A 115 2.57 -3.15 -7.48
CA ALA A 115 3.48 -3.57 -8.54
C ALA A 115 4.47 -2.47 -8.93
N ARG A 116 4.05 -1.20 -8.96
CA ARG A 116 4.90 -0.09 -9.38
C ARG A 116 5.81 0.45 -8.29
N HIS A 117 5.35 0.45 -7.05
CA HIS A 117 5.99 1.16 -5.95
C HIS A 117 6.47 0.23 -4.82
N GLY A 118 6.19 -1.07 -4.89
CA GLY A 118 6.59 -2.04 -3.86
C GLY A 118 5.61 -2.13 -2.70
N MET A 119 5.99 -2.92 -1.69
CA MET A 119 5.10 -3.26 -0.57
C MET A 119 4.93 -2.12 0.44
N SER A 120 5.98 -1.39 0.77
CA SER A 120 5.97 -0.37 1.84
C SER A 120 5.97 1.05 1.34
N GLU A 121 6.28 1.27 0.04
CA GLU A 121 6.34 2.62 -0.50
C GLU A 121 4.97 3.29 -0.42
N SER A 122 4.96 4.55 0.00
CA SER A 122 3.79 5.40 -0.08
C SER A 122 4.17 6.75 -0.66
N ALA A 123 3.20 7.44 -1.27
CA ALA A 123 3.42 8.80 -1.69
C ALA A 123 3.73 9.69 -0.45
N PRO A 124 4.63 10.66 -0.55
CA PRO A 124 4.87 11.58 0.55
C PRO A 124 3.61 12.42 0.79
N VAL A 125 3.18 12.49 2.06
CA VAL A 125 2.08 13.37 2.44
C VAL A 125 2.56 14.81 2.41
N PRO A 126 1.92 15.73 1.66
CA PRO A 126 2.31 17.12 1.63
C PRO A 126 2.21 17.74 3.03
N ALA A 127 3.23 18.51 3.42
CA ALA A 127 3.10 19.36 4.60
C ALA A 127 2.00 20.40 4.34
N PRO A 128 1.20 20.76 5.36
CA PRO A 128 0.30 21.91 5.25
C PRO A 128 1.08 23.13 4.77
N ALA A 129 0.45 23.95 3.94
CA ALA A 129 1.07 25.21 3.54
C ALA A 129 1.45 25.99 4.82
N ALA A 130 2.72 26.31 4.98
CA ALA A 130 3.19 27.09 6.12
C ALA A 130 2.47 28.45 6.10
N THR A 131 1.42 28.58 6.88
CA THR A 131 0.78 29.87 7.11
C THR A 131 1.72 30.70 7.98
N GLY A 132 2.61 31.47 7.35
CA GLY A 132 3.52 32.40 7.98
C GLY A 132 4.86 31.75 8.38
N THR A 133 5.90 32.09 7.65
CA THR A 133 7.30 31.97 8.04
C THR A 133 7.55 32.79 9.28
N HIS A 134 7.39 32.23 10.45
CA HIS A 134 8.09 32.75 11.61
C HIS A 134 9.45 32.06 11.69
N THR A 135 10.43 32.57 10.96
CA THR A 135 11.84 32.52 11.31
C THR A 135 12.01 33.28 12.63
N GLY A 136 11.48 32.71 13.71
CA GLY A 136 11.71 33.20 15.07
C GLY A 136 12.95 32.51 15.62
N GLY A 137 14.13 32.94 15.26
CA GLY A 137 15.31 32.86 16.12
C GLY A 137 15.07 33.74 17.33
N GLY A 138 14.18 33.35 18.20
CA GLY A 138 13.91 33.99 19.48
C GLY A 138 14.39 33.05 20.58
N ASN A 139 15.44 33.45 21.31
CA ASN A 139 15.65 33.04 22.69
C ASN A 139 14.36 33.42 23.48
N GLY A 140 13.32 32.65 23.34
CA GLY A 140 12.04 32.84 24.01
C GLY A 140 12.13 32.28 25.41
N SER A 141 12.30 33.17 26.33
CA SER A 141 11.91 33.00 27.74
C SER A 141 10.58 32.26 27.83
N GLY A 142 10.54 31.19 28.61
CA GLY A 142 9.45 30.25 28.82
C GLY A 142 8.05 30.80 28.58
N GLY A 143 7.42 30.39 27.51
CA GLY A 143 5.98 30.56 27.32
C GLY A 143 5.23 29.93 28.48
N SER A 144 4.27 30.63 29.05
CA SER A 144 3.49 30.23 30.22
C SER A 144 2.57 29.02 29.99
N GLY A 145 2.58 28.44 28.84
CA GLY A 145 1.82 27.25 28.47
C GLY A 145 2.55 25.95 28.79
N GLY A 146 2.36 25.46 30.01
CA GLY A 146 2.96 24.21 30.47
C GLY A 146 2.37 22.95 29.75
N PRO A 147 2.82 21.73 30.16
CA PRO A 147 2.35 20.47 29.57
C PRO A 147 0.83 20.27 29.53
N ALA A 148 0.12 20.95 30.45
CA ALA A 148 -1.35 20.94 30.49
C ALA A 148 -1.97 21.66 29.29
N ALA A 149 -1.40 22.80 28.83
CA ALA A 149 -1.85 23.51 27.67
C ALA A 149 -1.58 22.67 26.38
N ALA A 150 -0.40 22.05 26.28
CA ALA A 150 -0.11 21.16 25.17
C ALA A 150 -1.11 20.00 25.07
N ARG A 151 -1.44 19.34 26.20
CA ARG A 151 -2.45 18.27 26.22
C ARG A 151 -3.83 18.77 25.80
N ARG A 152 -4.25 19.96 26.25
CA ARG A 152 -5.52 20.58 25.84
C ARG A 152 -5.55 20.78 24.32
N CYS A 153 -4.52 21.35 23.75
CA CYS A 153 -4.44 21.58 22.30
C CYS A 153 -4.48 20.27 21.49
N LEU A 154 -3.81 19.21 21.97
CA LEU A 154 -3.93 17.89 21.34
C LEU A 154 -5.35 17.32 21.43
N ALA A 155 -6.05 17.54 22.55
CA ALA A 155 -7.44 17.11 22.71
C ALA A 155 -8.39 17.89 21.77
N GLU A 156 -8.19 19.20 21.59
CA GLU A 156 -8.94 20.01 20.63
C GLU A 156 -8.73 19.51 19.19
N GLY A 157 -7.49 19.23 18.81
CA GLY A 157 -7.19 18.63 17.52
C GLY A 157 -7.86 17.27 17.33
N THR A 158 -7.84 16.43 18.35
CA THR A 158 -8.53 15.13 18.33
C THR A 158 -10.05 15.31 18.18
N ALA A 159 -10.64 16.27 18.86
CA ALA A 159 -12.08 16.55 18.77
C ALA A 159 -12.48 17.01 17.37
N ALA A 160 -11.70 17.89 16.72
CA ALA A 160 -11.95 18.33 15.34
C ALA A 160 -11.89 17.14 14.36
N ALA A 161 -10.83 16.33 14.44
CA ALA A 161 -10.71 15.12 13.64
C ALA A 161 -11.86 14.13 13.85
N THR A 162 -12.33 13.99 15.08
CA THR A 162 -13.49 13.14 15.40
C THR A 162 -14.76 13.70 14.77
N ALA A 163 -15.00 15.00 14.88
CA ALA A 163 -16.17 15.64 14.28
C ALA A 163 -16.24 15.45 12.75
N LEU A 164 -15.10 15.53 12.04
CA LEU A 164 -15.02 15.23 10.62
C LEU A 164 -15.33 13.76 10.33
N ARG A 165 -14.79 12.84 11.11
CA ARG A 165 -15.00 11.39 10.96
C ARG A 165 -16.42 10.94 11.28
N ASP A 166 -17.10 11.57 12.23
CA ASP A 166 -18.44 11.19 12.66
C ASP A 166 -19.44 11.24 11.50
N GLY A 167 -19.19 12.06 10.48
CA GLY A 167 -19.99 12.11 9.27
C GLY A 167 -19.99 10.82 8.44
N TYR A 168 -19.02 9.90 8.64
CA TYR A 168 -18.90 8.68 7.82
C TYR A 168 -18.42 7.43 8.58
N ALA A 169 -17.75 7.56 9.73
CA ALA A 169 -17.06 6.46 10.37
C ALA A 169 -17.96 5.27 10.73
N ALA A 170 -19.19 5.54 11.21
CA ALA A 170 -20.13 4.47 11.55
C ALA A 170 -20.56 3.65 10.31
N LEU A 171 -20.74 4.32 9.16
CA LEU A 171 -21.07 3.64 7.91
C LEU A 171 -19.88 2.87 7.38
N GLN A 172 -18.69 3.45 7.44
CA GLN A 172 -17.43 2.81 7.05
C GLN A 172 -17.15 1.56 7.88
N GLY A 173 -17.31 1.64 9.20
CA GLY A 173 -17.13 0.49 10.09
C GLY A 173 -18.04 -0.68 9.70
N ARG A 174 -19.35 -0.41 9.55
CA ARG A 174 -20.30 -1.44 9.08
C ARG A 174 -19.95 -2.02 7.71
N TRP A 175 -19.38 -1.21 6.83
CA TRP A 175 -18.92 -1.71 5.53
C TRP A 175 -17.74 -2.67 5.67
N PHE A 176 -16.73 -2.33 6.44
CA PHE A 176 -15.60 -3.24 6.68
C PHE A 176 -16.04 -4.53 7.39
N ASP A 177 -16.97 -4.45 8.33
CA ASP A 177 -17.57 -5.63 8.96
C ASP A 177 -18.32 -6.51 7.94
N ALA A 178 -19.01 -5.89 6.98
CA ALA A 178 -19.71 -6.61 5.92
C ALA A 178 -18.75 -7.33 4.95
N LEU A 179 -17.50 -6.88 4.83
CA LEU A 179 -16.47 -7.55 4.02
C LEU A 179 -15.91 -8.81 4.68
N VAL A 180 -15.94 -8.92 6.02
CA VAL A 180 -15.31 -10.03 6.76
C VAL A 180 -15.76 -11.42 6.29
N PRO A 181 -17.06 -11.71 6.03
CA PRO A 181 -17.49 -13.00 5.53
C PRO A 181 -16.87 -13.43 4.19
N LEU A 182 -16.50 -12.47 3.32
CA LEU A 182 -15.90 -12.77 2.03
C LEU A 182 -14.55 -13.49 2.14
N ARG A 183 -13.84 -13.33 3.26
CA ARG A 183 -12.59 -14.06 3.53
C ARG A 183 -12.80 -15.58 3.59
N ARG A 184 -14.03 -16.01 3.89
CA ARG A 184 -14.41 -17.43 4.01
C ARG A 184 -15.22 -17.92 2.81
N ASP A 185 -15.41 -17.09 1.79
CA ASP A 185 -16.08 -17.49 0.56
C ASP A 185 -15.32 -18.66 -0.09
N PRO A 186 -16.00 -19.78 -0.40
CA PRO A 186 -15.35 -20.95 -0.98
C PRO A 186 -14.64 -20.67 -2.30
N ALA A 187 -15.14 -19.72 -3.13
CA ALA A 187 -14.50 -19.35 -4.38
C ALA A 187 -13.20 -18.56 -4.12
N VAL A 188 -13.22 -17.65 -3.14
CA VAL A 188 -12.02 -16.91 -2.70
C VAL A 188 -10.97 -17.85 -2.12
N LEU A 189 -11.39 -18.79 -1.25
CA LEU A 189 -10.48 -19.77 -0.67
C LEU A 189 -9.88 -20.71 -1.73
N ARG A 190 -10.63 -21.06 -2.78
CA ARG A 190 -10.08 -21.84 -3.91
C ARG A 190 -9.05 -21.04 -4.69
N ALA A 191 -9.32 -19.78 -4.98
CA ALA A 191 -8.38 -18.90 -5.67
C ALA A 191 -7.09 -18.69 -4.86
N LEU A 192 -7.19 -18.48 -3.55
CA LEU A 192 -6.03 -18.32 -2.66
C LEU A 192 -5.09 -19.55 -2.62
N ARG A 193 -5.61 -20.76 -2.91
CA ARG A 193 -4.75 -21.96 -2.96
C ARG A 193 -3.68 -21.91 -4.05
N THR A 194 -3.85 -21.09 -5.06
CA THR A 194 -2.86 -20.94 -6.14
C THR A 194 -1.70 -20.00 -5.75
N LEU A 195 -1.91 -19.14 -4.75
CA LEU A 195 -0.96 -18.11 -4.34
C LEU A 195 0.43 -18.67 -3.95
N PRO A 196 0.55 -19.69 -3.08
CA PRO A 196 1.87 -20.20 -2.70
C PRO A 196 2.68 -20.75 -3.88
N GLY A 197 2.01 -21.46 -4.80
CA GLY A 197 2.67 -22.02 -6.00
C GLY A 197 3.15 -20.92 -6.94
N CYS A 198 2.35 -19.86 -7.13
CA CYS A 198 2.75 -18.71 -7.93
C CYS A 198 3.94 -17.98 -7.30
N LEU A 199 3.89 -17.69 -6.01
CA LEU A 199 4.98 -17.03 -5.30
C LEU A 199 6.26 -17.87 -5.30
N ALA A 200 6.16 -19.19 -5.23
CA ALA A 200 7.31 -20.09 -5.37
C ALA A 200 7.97 -19.96 -6.76
N GLY A 201 7.19 -19.73 -7.83
CA GLY A 201 7.71 -19.41 -9.16
C GLY A 201 8.53 -18.11 -9.21
N HIS A 202 8.28 -17.18 -8.31
CA HIS A 202 9.08 -15.96 -8.09
C HIS A 202 10.21 -16.15 -7.06
N GLY A 203 10.49 -17.38 -6.62
CA GLY A 203 11.51 -17.66 -5.60
C GLY A 203 11.09 -17.32 -4.16
N ILE A 204 9.79 -17.14 -3.91
CA ILE A 204 9.23 -16.75 -2.61
C ILE A 204 8.51 -17.96 -2.00
N GLY A 205 9.19 -18.64 -1.05
CA GLY A 205 8.65 -19.82 -0.36
C GLY A 205 7.82 -19.43 0.85
N VAL A 206 6.49 -19.40 0.70
CA VAL A 206 5.51 -19.13 1.76
C VAL A 206 4.32 -20.07 1.64
N ARG A 207 3.55 -20.26 2.72
CA ARG A 207 2.40 -21.17 2.72
C ARG A 207 1.08 -20.49 2.35
N ASP A 208 0.98 -19.20 2.63
CA ASP A 208 -0.24 -18.41 2.47
C ASP A 208 0.09 -16.91 2.42
N GLU A 209 -0.95 -16.11 2.26
CA GLU A 209 -0.86 -14.65 2.20
C GLU A 209 -0.28 -14.03 3.50
N ASN A 210 -0.63 -14.57 4.68
CA ASN A 210 -0.07 -14.11 5.96
C ASN A 210 1.42 -14.40 6.05
N GLY A 211 1.85 -15.57 5.60
CA GLY A 211 3.25 -15.94 5.50
C GLY A 211 4.03 -15.01 4.56
N PHE A 212 3.40 -14.53 3.49
CA PHE A 212 3.99 -13.55 2.59
C PHE A 212 4.19 -12.19 3.31
N PHE A 213 3.18 -11.67 3.99
CA PHE A 213 3.33 -10.41 4.74
C PHE A 213 4.38 -10.51 5.85
N ALA A 214 4.39 -11.61 6.59
CA ALA A 214 5.44 -11.86 7.58
C ALA A 214 6.84 -11.93 6.97
N LEU A 215 6.99 -12.42 5.74
CA LEU A 215 8.25 -12.37 5.01
C LEU A 215 8.61 -10.94 4.61
N ALA A 216 7.66 -10.18 4.07
CA ALA A 216 7.86 -8.79 3.66
C ALA A 216 8.33 -7.94 4.85
N ASP A 217 7.66 -8.05 6.01
CA ASP A 217 8.03 -7.34 7.23
C ASP A 217 9.45 -7.70 7.69
N ARG A 218 9.82 -8.99 7.69
CA ARG A 218 11.19 -9.39 8.03
C ARG A 218 12.21 -8.82 7.05
N ARG A 219 11.90 -8.81 5.76
CA ARG A 219 12.79 -8.23 4.75
C ARG A 219 12.96 -6.72 4.95
N ALA A 220 11.88 -6.00 5.25
CA ALA A 220 11.93 -4.58 5.56
C ALA A 220 12.85 -4.29 6.76
N GLN A 221 12.82 -5.15 7.79
CA GLN A 221 13.62 -4.98 9.01
C GLN A 221 15.10 -5.38 8.85
N THR A 222 15.41 -6.32 7.95
CA THR A 222 16.75 -6.90 7.84
C THR A 222 17.53 -6.47 6.61
N THR A 223 16.88 -5.81 5.64
CA THR A 223 17.54 -5.34 4.42
C THR A 223 18.22 -3.99 4.67
N ALA A 224 19.45 -3.85 4.17
CA ALA A 224 20.16 -2.57 4.22
C ALA A 224 19.36 -1.47 3.50
N PRO A 225 19.33 -0.22 4.02
CA PRO A 225 18.47 0.86 3.51
C PRO A 225 18.63 1.16 2.02
N ASP A 226 19.84 1.03 1.48
CA ASP A 226 20.17 1.23 0.07
C ASP A 226 19.58 0.17 -0.86
N ARG A 227 19.33 -1.05 -0.35
CA ARG A 227 18.75 -2.19 -1.09
C ARG A 227 17.25 -2.35 -0.86
N LEU A 228 16.73 -1.75 0.20
CA LEU A 228 15.34 -1.92 0.61
C LEU A 228 14.34 -1.59 -0.51
N PRO A 229 14.46 -0.47 -1.25
CA PRO A 229 13.51 -0.16 -2.34
C PRO A 229 13.44 -1.24 -3.42
N ALA A 230 14.58 -1.83 -3.79
CA ALA A 230 14.62 -2.90 -4.80
C ALA A 230 13.97 -4.18 -4.30
N VAL A 231 14.19 -4.55 -3.04
CA VAL A 231 13.56 -5.73 -2.41
C VAL A 231 12.05 -5.54 -2.29
N GLU A 232 11.61 -4.39 -1.82
CA GLU A 232 10.21 -4.03 -1.69
C GLU A 232 9.48 -4.05 -3.03
N HIS A 233 10.11 -3.51 -4.07
CA HIS A 233 9.56 -3.52 -5.43
C HIS A 233 9.47 -4.95 -5.98
N ALA A 234 10.50 -5.78 -5.80
CA ALA A 234 10.46 -7.18 -6.25
C ALA A 234 9.36 -7.98 -5.54
N LEU A 235 9.18 -7.78 -4.23
CA LEU A 235 8.09 -8.39 -3.47
C LEU A 235 6.73 -7.90 -3.94
N GLY A 236 6.60 -6.60 -4.19
CA GLY A 236 5.35 -5.98 -4.68
C GLY A 236 4.93 -6.52 -6.04
N ASN A 237 5.88 -6.64 -6.98
CA ASN A 237 5.62 -7.22 -8.30
C ASN A 237 5.15 -8.67 -8.19
N ALA A 238 5.87 -9.51 -7.46
CA ALA A 238 5.52 -10.92 -7.27
C ALA A 238 4.14 -11.07 -6.61
N TYR A 239 3.87 -10.28 -5.57
CA TYR A 239 2.57 -10.28 -4.91
C TYR A 239 1.45 -9.86 -5.86
N ALA A 240 1.62 -8.76 -6.58
CA ALA A 240 0.61 -8.26 -7.51
C ALA A 240 0.30 -9.28 -8.61
N ASP A 241 1.31 -9.88 -9.23
CA ASP A 241 1.13 -10.90 -10.25
C ASP A 241 0.34 -12.11 -9.73
N CYS A 242 0.72 -12.59 -8.55
CA CYS A 242 0.11 -13.78 -7.95
C CYS A 242 -1.29 -13.52 -7.36
N MET A 243 -1.57 -12.28 -6.94
CA MET A 243 -2.88 -11.90 -6.40
C MET A 243 -3.90 -11.49 -7.46
N ARG A 244 -3.51 -11.12 -8.68
CA ARG A 244 -4.47 -10.77 -9.76
C ARG A 244 -5.56 -11.82 -9.98
N PRO A 245 -5.25 -13.13 -10.08
CA PRO A 245 -6.28 -14.15 -10.21
C PRO A 245 -7.20 -14.25 -8.99
N VAL A 246 -6.67 -13.98 -7.79
CA VAL A 246 -7.46 -13.98 -6.54
C VAL A 246 -8.41 -12.78 -6.52
N GLU A 247 -7.91 -11.60 -6.86
CA GLU A 247 -8.70 -10.37 -6.92
C GLU A 247 -9.77 -10.42 -8.02
N ALA A 248 -9.51 -11.10 -9.14
CA ALA A 248 -10.53 -11.36 -10.17
C ALA A 248 -11.78 -12.09 -9.61
N VAL A 249 -11.63 -12.83 -8.51
CA VAL A 249 -12.76 -13.47 -7.79
C VAL A 249 -13.29 -12.57 -6.67
N ARG A 250 -12.41 -11.95 -5.89
CA ARG A 250 -12.77 -11.12 -4.73
C ARG A 250 -13.50 -9.83 -5.12
N GLU A 251 -13.00 -9.13 -6.12
CA GLU A 251 -13.50 -7.81 -6.48
C GLU A 251 -14.96 -7.82 -6.96
N PRO A 252 -15.39 -8.71 -7.88
CA PRO A 252 -16.81 -8.80 -8.24
C PRO A 252 -17.72 -9.14 -7.04
N ALA A 253 -17.24 -9.93 -6.08
CA ALA A 253 -17.99 -10.24 -4.86
C ALA A 253 -18.19 -9.00 -3.98
N ARG A 254 -17.12 -8.20 -3.80
CA ARG A 254 -17.18 -6.93 -3.06
C ARG A 254 -18.09 -5.91 -3.76
N LEU A 255 -18.03 -5.79 -5.08
CA LEU A 255 -18.88 -4.88 -5.84
C LEU A 255 -20.37 -5.24 -5.68
N ARG A 256 -20.72 -6.52 -5.77
CA ARG A 256 -22.09 -6.99 -5.50
C ARG A 256 -22.52 -6.71 -4.06
N LEU A 257 -21.63 -6.96 -3.11
CA LEU A 257 -21.89 -6.67 -1.70
C LEU A 257 -22.14 -5.17 -1.49
N ARG A 258 -21.31 -4.29 -2.07
CA ARG A 258 -21.50 -2.83 -1.98
C ARG A 258 -22.83 -2.39 -2.57
N ALA A 259 -23.23 -2.94 -3.70
CA ALA A 259 -24.53 -2.61 -4.30
C ALA A 259 -25.71 -2.90 -3.34
N ARG A 260 -25.68 -4.08 -2.68
CA ARG A 260 -26.69 -4.44 -1.65
C ARG A 260 -26.59 -3.52 -0.43
N PHE A 261 -25.38 -3.32 0.10
CA PHE A 261 -25.14 -2.46 1.26
C PHE A 261 -25.64 -1.02 1.05
N VAL A 262 -25.39 -0.44 -0.13
CA VAL A 262 -25.88 0.89 -0.51
C VAL A 262 -27.41 0.93 -0.54
N ALA A 263 -28.05 -0.11 -1.05
CA ALA A 263 -29.53 -0.20 -1.07
C ALA A 263 -30.09 -0.32 0.36
N GLU A 264 -29.53 -1.17 1.19
CA GLU A 264 -29.96 -1.40 2.58
C GLU A 264 -29.76 -0.15 3.45
N HIS A 265 -28.76 0.69 3.15
CA HIS A 265 -28.42 1.89 3.92
C HIS A 265 -28.74 3.19 3.17
N ALA A 266 -29.73 3.16 2.28
CA ALA A 266 -30.02 4.23 1.32
C ALA A 266 -30.16 5.64 1.95
N ALA A 267 -30.76 5.76 3.14
CA ALA A 267 -30.91 7.04 3.83
C ALA A 267 -29.54 7.62 4.28
N ALA A 268 -28.70 6.79 4.92
CA ALA A 268 -27.35 7.18 5.34
C ALA A 268 -26.46 7.52 4.13
N ILE A 269 -26.57 6.76 3.05
CA ILE A 269 -25.84 7.01 1.80
C ILE A 269 -26.23 8.33 1.16
N ARG A 270 -27.53 8.68 1.15
CA ARG A 270 -27.97 10.01 0.65
C ARG A 270 -27.39 11.14 1.50
N GLY A 271 -27.41 10.98 2.83
CA GLY A 271 -26.77 11.94 3.74
C GLY A 271 -25.28 12.09 3.46
N LEU A 272 -24.56 10.98 3.35
CA LEU A 272 -23.13 10.98 3.04
C LEU A 272 -22.82 11.71 1.72
N ARG A 273 -23.54 11.43 0.65
CA ARG A 273 -23.37 12.11 -0.64
C ARG A 273 -23.57 13.62 -0.55
N ALA A 274 -24.53 14.06 0.27
CA ALA A 274 -24.83 15.48 0.45
C ALA A 274 -23.80 16.21 1.31
N THR A 275 -23.18 15.54 2.29
CA THR A 275 -22.41 16.22 3.34
C THR A 275 -20.91 16.00 3.28
N LEU A 276 -20.43 14.86 2.76
CA LEU A 276 -19.01 14.49 2.86
C LEU A 276 -18.11 15.52 2.14
N VAL A 277 -18.30 15.72 0.84
CA VAL A 277 -17.43 16.62 0.07
C VAL A 277 -17.49 18.07 0.59
N PRO A 278 -18.65 18.66 0.91
CA PRO A 278 -18.72 19.96 1.57
C PRO A 278 -17.93 20.04 2.89
N ALA A 279 -17.99 19.00 3.73
CA ALA A 279 -17.24 18.95 4.99
C ALA A 279 -15.73 18.91 4.75
N LEU A 280 -15.27 18.05 3.83
CA LEU A 280 -13.85 17.97 3.46
C LEU A 280 -13.33 19.31 2.91
N ARG A 281 -14.08 19.96 2.01
CA ARG A 281 -13.71 21.27 1.45
C ARG A 281 -13.72 22.39 2.50
N ARG A 282 -14.56 22.28 3.52
CA ARG A 282 -14.53 23.19 4.67
C ARG A 282 -13.24 23.02 5.46
N ALA A 283 -12.88 21.79 5.85
CA ALA A 283 -11.64 21.49 6.57
C ALA A 283 -10.39 21.98 5.80
N GLU A 284 -10.36 21.79 4.47
CA GLU A 284 -9.28 22.31 3.64
C GLU A 284 -9.15 23.84 3.74
N ARG A 285 -10.26 24.58 3.64
CA ARG A 285 -10.22 26.06 3.68
C ARG A 285 -9.91 26.60 5.06
N GLU A 286 -10.49 26.03 6.11
CA GLU A 286 -10.34 26.50 7.49
C GLU A 286 -8.92 26.29 8.01
N HIS A 287 -8.25 25.24 7.57
CA HIS A 287 -6.96 24.83 8.11
C HIS A 287 -5.81 24.86 7.08
N GLY A 288 -6.04 25.37 5.87
CA GLY A 288 -5.00 25.40 4.81
C GLY A 288 -4.52 24.01 4.38
N LEU A 289 -5.39 23.01 4.46
CA LEU A 289 -5.11 21.63 4.10
C LEU A 289 -5.38 21.35 2.62
N ARG A 290 -4.89 20.24 2.13
CA ARG A 290 -5.19 19.73 0.79
C ARG A 290 -5.53 18.25 0.86
N LEU A 291 -6.72 17.90 0.40
CA LEU A 291 -7.12 16.50 0.21
C LEU A 291 -6.39 15.93 -1.01
N VAL A 292 -5.53 14.99 -0.79
CA VAL A 292 -4.75 14.34 -1.83
C VAL A 292 -4.76 12.82 -1.65
N PHE A 293 -4.55 12.11 -2.73
CA PHE A 293 -4.61 10.66 -2.80
C PHE A 293 -3.35 10.11 -3.45
N PRO A 294 -2.81 8.98 -3.00
CA PRO A 294 -1.74 8.30 -3.72
C PRO A 294 -2.27 7.85 -5.09
N ALA A 295 -1.45 8.04 -6.12
CA ALA A 295 -1.76 7.60 -7.48
C ALA A 295 -0.66 6.67 -8.00
N PRO A 296 -1.01 5.60 -8.75
CA PRO A 296 -0.04 4.69 -9.32
C PRO A 296 0.79 5.34 -10.43
#